data_b563036c9538dee7692beb58d4a0f15e
#
_entry.id   b563036c9538dee7692beb58d4a0f15e
#
_cell.length_a   1.000
_cell.length_b   1.000
_cell.length_c   1.000
_cell.angle_alpha   90.00
_cell.angle_beta   90.00
_cell.angle_gamma   90.00
#
_symmetry.space_group_name_H-M   'P 1'
#
loop_
_entity.id
_entity.type
_entity.pdbx_description
1 polymer ?
#
loop_
_entity_poly.entity_id
_entity_poly.type
_entity_poly.pdbx_seq_one_letter_code
_entity_poly.pdbx_strand_id
1 'polypeptide(L)'
;MRIALLAPTAALLALAGCFGGGAPSQLLTLTPSQARPAASPQSAAQGAAITIVDPTVPQALRTTRIPVYVSDTVVQYLKDAVWVENPGPLFGRLLGETIAVRTGRVVLDSRQYSQDPGTRITGVLHRFGLDPARMEVVVVYDATMPRGGGVATNRFEARVPVAEATPAAVAPALNQAANQVAGEVAAWIGG
;
A
#
# COMPACT_ATOMS: atom_id res chain seq x y z
N MET A 1 80.18 -10.50 -14.01
CA MET A 1 79.26 -9.38 -13.60
C MET A 1 77.88 -9.70 -14.15
N ARG A 2 76.99 -10.29 -13.31
CA ARG A 2 75.64 -10.72 -13.71
C ARG A 2 74.67 -9.82 -12.95
N ILE A 3 74.00 -8.98 -13.69
CA ILE A 3 72.93 -8.11 -13.18
C ILE A 3 71.63 -8.87 -13.21
N ALA A 4 71.07 -9.15 -12.03
CA ALA A 4 69.76 -9.75 -11.91
C ALA A 4 68.69 -8.63 -11.93
N LEU A 5 67.82 -8.66 -12.95
CA LEU A 5 66.62 -7.80 -13.00
C LEU A 5 65.54 -8.40 -12.08
N LEU A 6 65.23 -7.66 -11.01
CA LEU A 6 64.02 -7.90 -10.22
C LEU A 6 62.84 -7.19 -10.88
N ALA A 7 61.86 -7.96 -11.34
CA ALA A 7 60.57 -7.43 -11.79
C ALA A 7 59.64 -7.21 -10.57
N PRO A 8 58.97 -6.05 -10.45
CA PRO A 8 57.96 -5.87 -9.45
C PRO A 8 56.66 -6.53 -9.93
N THR A 9 56.22 -7.56 -9.24
CA THR A 9 54.92 -8.17 -9.40
C THR A 9 53.88 -7.21 -8.80
N ALA A 10 53.17 -6.47 -9.64
CA ALA A 10 52.05 -5.62 -9.23
C ALA A 10 50.90 -6.47 -8.76
N ALA A 11 50.59 -6.40 -7.48
CA ALA A 11 49.42 -6.96 -6.86
C ALA A 11 48.16 -6.19 -7.31
N LEU A 12 47.48 -6.70 -8.32
CA LEU A 12 46.09 -6.31 -8.61
C LEU A 12 45.19 -6.99 -7.59
N LEU A 13 45.02 -6.39 -6.43
CA LEU A 13 43.98 -6.77 -5.47
C LEU A 13 42.62 -6.25 -5.96
N ALA A 14 41.80 -7.21 -6.29
CA ALA A 14 40.41 -7.10 -6.70
C ALA A 14 39.56 -6.13 -5.81
N LEU A 15 39.03 -5.09 -6.41
CA LEU A 15 37.82 -4.39 -5.94
C LEU A 15 36.60 -5.26 -6.33
N ALA A 16 36.47 -6.44 -5.73
CA ALA A 16 35.31 -7.28 -5.86
C ALA A 16 34.50 -7.20 -4.54
N GLY A 17 33.79 -6.13 -4.31
CA GLY A 17 32.98 -6.06 -3.10
C GLY A 17 32.21 -4.78 -2.99
N CYS A 18 31.10 -4.64 -3.71
CA CYS A 18 29.94 -3.80 -3.35
C CYS A 18 28.88 -3.83 -4.45
N PHE A 19 28.44 -5.03 -4.88
CA PHE A 19 27.20 -5.20 -5.66
C PHE A 19 26.31 -6.24 -4.99
N GLY A 20 25.99 -6.00 -3.70
CA GLY A 20 25.07 -6.81 -2.92
C GLY A 20 23.72 -6.14 -2.69
N GLY A 21 23.19 -5.42 -3.68
CA GLY A 21 21.88 -4.76 -3.61
C GLY A 21 21.23 -4.72 -4.98
N GLY A 22 21.03 -5.89 -5.59
CA GLY A 22 20.23 -5.97 -6.82
C GLY A 22 18.81 -5.45 -6.58
N ALA A 23 18.24 -4.74 -7.56
CA ALA A 23 16.83 -4.39 -7.53
C ALA A 23 15.99 -5.67 -7.26
N PRO A 24 14.91 -5.59 -6.47
CA PRO A 24 14.06 -6.74 -6.21
C PRO A 24 13.55 -7.32 -7.52
N SER A 25 13.61 -8.64 -7.66
CA SER A 25 13.19 -9.34 -8.88
C SER A 25 11.68 -9.26 -9.12
N GLN A 26 10.91 -8.92 -8.08
CA GLN A 26 9.45 -8.79 -8.11
C GLN A 26 9.02 -7.61 -7.25
N LEU A 27 8.04 -6.87 -7.75
CA LEU A 27 7.35 -5.83 -6.99
C LEU A 27 5.91 -6.25 -6.73
N LEU A 28 5.46 -6.00 -5.51
CA LEU A 28 4.11 -6.32 -5.07
C LEU A 28 3.16 -5.16 -5.38
N THR A 29 1.89 -5.47 -5.65
CA THR A 29 0.83 -4.49 -5.85
C THR A 29 -0.46 -4.94 -5.18
N LEU A 30 -1.43 -4.02 -5.03
CA LEU A 30 -2.78 -4.35 -4.64
C LEU A 30 -3.67 -4.43 -5.88
N THR A 31 -4.55 -5.40 -5.90
CA THR A 31 -5.55 -5.58 -6.96
C THR A 31 -6.94 -5.66 -6.35
N PRO A 32 -7.93 -4.94 -6.91
CA PRO A 32 -9.31 -5.03 -6.44
C PRO A 32 -9.88 -6.44 -6.67
N SER A 33 -10.72 -6.90 -5.74
CA SER A 33 -11.41 -8.20 -5.86
C SER A 33 -12.44 -8.21 -6.99
N GLN A 34 -12.92 -7.04 -7.39
CA GLN A 34 -13.81 -6.84 -8.52
C GLN A 34 -13.24 -5.71 -9.39
N ALA A 35 -12.86 -6.03 -10.62
CA ALA A 35 -12.38 -5.02 -11.57
C ALA A 35 -13.56 -4.25 -12.17
N ARG A 36 -13.35 -2.95 -12.40
CA ARG A 36 -14.30 -2.15 -13.19
C ARG A 36 -14.27 -2.64 -14.64
N PRO A 37 -15.43 -2.83 -15.30
CA PRO A 37 -15.45 -3.09 -16.74
C PRO A 37 -14.71 -2.00 -17.51
N ALA A 38 -13.89 -2.41 -18.48
CA ALA A 38 -13.20 -1.46 -19.35
C ALA A 38 -14.22 -0.62 -20.15
N ALA A 39 -13.89 0.66 -20.37
CA ALA A 39 -14.59 1.55 -21.31
C ALA A 39 -16.07 1.88 -21.00
N SER A 40 -16.46 2.00 -19.73
CA SER A 40 -17.77 2.61 -19.41
C SER A 40 -17.58 4.11 -19.16
N PRO A 41 -18.05 5.02 -20.05
CA PRO A 41 -18.08 6.44 -19.74
C PRO A 41 -18.89 6.67 -18.46
N GLN A 42 -18.34 7.43 -17.52
CA GLN A 42 -19.04 7.80 -16.30
C GLN A 42 -19.21 9.30 -16.24
N SER A 43 -20.40 9.75 -15.89
CA SER A 43 -20.68 11.14 -15.59
C SER A 43 -21.39 11.22 -14.24
N ALA A 44 -21.16 12.29 -13.51
CA ALA A 44 -21.84 12.59 -12.28
C ALA A 44 -22.46 13.98 -12.38
N ALA A 45 -23.63 14.16 -11.77
CA ALA A 45 -24.15 15.49 -11.51
C ALA A 45 -23.20 16.23 -10.55
N GLN A 46 -23.29 17.57 -10.55
CA GLN A 46 -22.48 18.40 -9.67
C GLN A 46 -22.65 17.95 -8.20
N GLY A 47 -21.55 17.80 -7.48
CA GLY A 47 -21.52 17.34 -6.10
C GLY A 47 -21.75 15.83 -5.87
N ALA A 48 -22.15 15.09 -6.92
CA ALA A 48 -22.47 13.66 -6.77
C ALA A 48 -21.23 12.73 -6.83
N ALA A 49 -20.10 13.23 -7.28
CA ALA A 49 -18.84 12.48 -7.31
C ALA A 49 -18.30 12.23 -5.89
N ILE A 50 -17.40 11.25 -5.79
CA ILE A 50 -16.59 11.00 -4.59
C ILE A 50 -15.14 11.28 -4.94
N THR A 51 -14.44 12.05 -4.11
CA THR A 51 -13.00 12.24 -4.25
C THR A 51 -12.28 11.51 -3.14
N ILE A 52 -11.41 10.58 -3.50
CA ILE A 52 -10.51 9.90 -2.55
C ILE A 52 -9.24 10.71 -2.43
N VAL A 53 -8.93 11.11 -1.22
CA VAL A 53 -7.63 11.70 -0.88
C VAL A 53 -6.70 10.59 -0.43
N ASP A 54 -5.47 10.57 -0.94
CA ASP A 54 -4.50 9.57 -0.54
C ASP A 54 -4.42 9.49 0.99
N PRO A 55 -4.58 8.28 1.58
CA PRO A 55 -4.51 8.10 3.02
C PRO A 55 -3.19 8.61 3.59
N THR A 56 -3.26 9.36 4.68
CA THR A 56 -2.06 9.65 5.46
C THR A 56 -1.58 8.40 6.16
N VAL A 57 -0.27 8.29 6.37
CA VAL A 57 0.35 7.10 6.93
C VAL A 57 1.40 7.48 7.98
N PRO A 58 1.61 6.65 9.03
CA PRO A 58 2.72 6.81 9.96
C PRO A 58 4.05 6.58 9.26
N GLN A 59 5.16 7.00 9.88
CA GLN A 59 6.50 6.92 9.29
C GLN A 59 6.88 5.49 8.86
N ALA A 60 6.45 4.47 9.59
CA ALA A 60 6.73 3.07 9.27
C ALA A 60 6.12 2.62 7.92
N LEU A 61 5.09 3.33 7.41
CA LEU A 61 4.44 3.08 6.13
C LEU A 61 4.86 4.07 5.03
N ARG A 62 5.78 5.01 5.30
CA ARG A 62 6.35 5.93 4.29
C ARG A 62 7.49 5.30 3.49
N THR A 63 7.41 4.01 3.27
CA THR A 63 8.37 3.21 2.53
C THR A 63 7.63 2.15 1.72
N THR A 64 8.28 1.62 0.71
CA THR A 64 7.75 0.49 -0.09
C THR A 64 7.93 -0.87 0.59
N ARG A 65 8.49 -0.94 1.79
CA ARG A 65 8.68 -2.19 2.52
C ARG A 65 7.45 -2.57 3.33
N ILE A 66 7.25 -3.86 3.59
CA ILE A 66 6.14 -4.36 4.41
C ILE A 66 6.55 -4.38 5.89
N PRO A 67 5.88 -3.60 6.76
CA PRO A 67 6.15 -3.65 8.20
C PRO A 67 5.81 -5.00 8.82
N VAL A 68 6.64 -5.40 9.78
CA VAL A 68 6.44 -6.53 10.69
C VAL A 68 6.38 -5.96 12.11
N TYR A 69 5.21 -6.03 12.73
CA TYR A 69 4.94 -5.48 14.06
C TYR A 69 5.34 -6.49 15.13
N VAL A 70 6.64 -6.52 15.47
CA VAL A 70 7.21 -7.50 16.39
C VAL A 70 6.70 -7.31 17.83
N SER A 71 6.49 -6.05 18.22
CA SER A 71 5.84 -5.66 19.48
C SER A 71 5.19 -4.29 19.33
N ASP A 72 4.55 -3.78 20.37
CA ASP A 72 3.92 -2.45 20.38
C ASP A 72 4.93 -1.31 20.11
N THR A 73 6.19 -1.53 20.36
CA THR A 73 7.27 -0.53 20.23
C THR A 73 8.32 -0.89 19.17
N VAL A 74 8.26 -2.09 18.58
CA VAL A 74 9.28 -2.58 17.64
C VAL A 74 8.66 -2.94 16.31
N VAL A 75 9.06 -2.22 15.26
CA VAL A 75 8.70 -2.50 13.88
C VAL A 75 9.96 -2.90 13.11
N GLN A 76 9.89 -4.05 12.45
CA GLN A 76 10.85 -4.52 11.47
C GLN A 76 10.23 -4.50 10.08
N TYR A 77 10.96 -4.97 9.06
CA TYR A 77 10.42 -5.08 7.71
C TYR A 77 10.62 -6.49 7.16
N LEU A 78 9.61 -6.96 6.46
CA LEU A 78 9.67 -8.25 5.78
C LEU A 78 10.78 -8.24 4.74
N LYS A 79 11.61 -9.28 4.77
CA LYS A 79 12.74 -9.42 3.85
C LYS A 79 12.22 -9.73 2.43
N ASP A 80 12.89 -9.20 1.43
CA ASP A 80 12.64 -9.48 0.01
C ASP A 80 11.20 -9.18 -0.47
N ALA A 81 10.49 -8.30 0.26
CA ALA A 81 9.13 -7.87 -0.05
C ALA A 81 9.07 -6.35 -0.25
N VAL A 82 8.78 -5.91 -1.47
CA VAL A 82 8.74 -4.50 -1.85
C VAL A 82 7.50 -4.20 -2.67
N TRP A 83 6.73 -3.20 -2.26
CA TRP A 83 5.61 -2.67 -3.02
C TRP A 83 6.09 -1.84 -4.21
N VAL A 84 5.29 -1.76 -5.28
CA VAL A 84 5.55 -0.88 -6.44
C VAL A 84 5.59 0.59 -6.06
N GLU A 85 4.91 0.97 -4.97
CA GLU A 85 4.88 2.32 -4.39
C GLU A 85 4.47 2.26 -2.91
N ASN A 86 4.45 3.40 -2.23
CA ASN A 86 4.09 3.46 -0.81
C ASN A 86 2.65 2.99 -0.54
N PRO A 87 2.38 2.31 0.59
CA PRO A 87 1.06 1.78 0.93
C PRO A 87 -0.09 2.79 0.91
N GLY A 88 0.14 4.07 1.24
CA GLY A 88 -0.90 5.10 1.24
C GLY A 88 -1.55 5.28 -0.14
N PRO A 89 -0.84 5.72 -1.18
CA PRO A 89 -1.33 5.81 -2.54
C PRO A 89 -1.85 4.47 -3.09
N LEU A 90 -1.13 3.38 -2.79
CA LEU A 90 -1.51 2.04 -3.24
C LEU A 90 -2.89 1.62 -2.70
N PHE A 91 -3.13 1.83 -1.40
CA PHE A 91 -4.42 1.56 -0.77
C PHE A 91 -5.50 2.56 -1.22
N GLY A 92 -5.15 3.84 -1.41
CA GLY A 92 -6.07 4.87 -1.92
C GLY A 92 -6.65 4.51 -3.29
N ARG A 93 -5.83 3.98 -4.21
CA ARG A 93 -6.33 3.48 -5.51
C ARG A 93 -7.25 2.27 -5.36
N LEU A 94 -6.87 1.29 -4.56
CA LEU A 94 -7.73 0.13 -4.27
C LEU A 94 -9.08 0.57 -3.71
N LEU A 95 -9.07 1.50 -2.76
CA LEU A 95 -10.26 2.07 -2.15
C LEU A 95 -11.15 2.75 -3.21
N GLY A 96 -10.57 3.60 -4.05
CA GLY A 96 -11.27 4.28 -5.14
C GLY A 96 -11.94 3.32 -6.12
N GLU A 97 -11.22 2.30 -6.60
CA GLU A 97 -11.76 1.27 -7.48
C GLU A 97 -12.90 0.49 -6.81
N THR A 98 -12.72 0.09 -5.55
CA THR A 98 -13.73 -0.68 -4.81
C THR A 98 -15.00 0.13 -4.59
N ILE A 99 -14.88 1.42 -4.22
CA ILE A 99 -16.03 2.32 -4.03
C ILE A 99 -16.75 2.51 -5.36
N ALA A 100 -16.02 2.79 -6.46
CA ALA A 100 -16.63 2.98 -7.78
C ALA A 100 -17.43 1.76 -8.23
N VAL A 101 -16.91 0.55 -8.04
CA VAL A 101 -17.58 -0.69 -8.42
C VAL A 101 -18.80 -0.97 -7.53
N ARG A 102 -18.67 -0.81 -6.21
CA ARG A 102 -19.73 -1.18 -5.28
C ARG A 102 -20.88 -0.16 -5.20
N THR A 103 -20.57 1.12 -5.40
CA THR A 103 -21.57 2.20 -5.29
C THR A 103 -22.11 2.67 -6.64
N GLY A 104 -21.43 2.33 -7.74
CA GLY A 104 -21.72 2.86 -9.09
C GLY A 104 -21.44 4.37 -9.25
N ARG A 105 -20.86 5.02 -8.24
CA ARG A 105 -20.58 6.47 -8.25
C ARG A 105 -19.28 6.76 -8.98
N VAL A 106 -19.22 7.95 -9.57
CA VAL A 106 -17.96 8.47 -10.12
C VAL A 106 -16.98 8.73 -8.98
N VAL A 107 -15.81 8.13 -9.06
CA VAL A 107 -14.73 8.33 -8.08
C VAL A 107 -13.59 9.04 -8.78
N LEU A 108 -13.12 10.13 -8.17
CA LEU A 108 -12.07 11.01 -8.66
C LEU A 108 -10.81 10.86 -7.78
N ASP A 109 -9.65 10.96 -8.42
CA ASP A 109 -8.38 11.16 -7.72
C ASP A 109 -8.24 12.64 -7.37
N SER A 110 -7.89 12.94 -6.13
CA SER A 110 -7.74 14.31 -5.63
C SER A 110 -6.70 15.14 -6.37
N ARG A 111 -5.78 14.49 -7.07
CA ARG A 111 -4.72 15.13 -7.87
C ARG A 111 -5.19 15.55 -9.26
N GLN A 112 -6.26 14.96 -9.76
CA GLN A 112 -6.74 15.16 -11.14
C GLN A 112 -7.87 16.18 -11.25
N TYR A 113 -8.57 16.49 -10.14
CA TYR A 113 -9.75 17.33 -10.23
C TYR A 113 -9.90 18.30 -9.06
N SER A 114 -10.00 19.59 -9.37
CA SER A 114 -10.09 20.67 -8.38
C SER A 114 -11.39 21.48 -8.39
N GLN A 115 -12.22 21.40 -9.45
CA GLN A 115 -13.39 22.29 -9.61
C GLN A 115 -14.63 21.82 -8.84
N ASP A 116 -14.93 20.54 -8.85
CA ASP A 116 -16.04 19.97 -8.08
C ASP A 116 -15.61 18.63 -7.48
N PRO A 117 -15.03 18.63 -6.29
CA PRO A 117 -14.54 17.42 -5.65
C PRO A 117 -15.65 16.49 -5.16
N GLY A 118 -16.92 16.93 -5.16
CA GLY A 118 -18.03 16.20 -4.57
C GLY A 118 -17.79 15.86 -3.09
N THR A 119 -18.16 14.64 -2.68
CA THR A 119 -17.91 14.16 -1.32
C THR A 119 -16.45 13.70 -1.18
N ARG A 120 -15.67 14.40 -0.34
CA ARG A 120 -14.27 14.06 -0.09
C ARG A 120 -14.17 13.01 1.01
N ILE A 121 -13.47 11.92 0.70
CA ILE A 121 -13.10 10.89 1.67
C ILE A 121 -11.63 11.07 1.99
N THR A 122 -11.32 11.30 3.25
CA THR A 122 -9.96 11.37 3.80
C THR A 122 -9.76 10.25 4.80
N GLY A 123 -8.53 9.99 5.22
CA GLY A 123 -8.31 9.00 6.27
C GLY A 123 -6.85 8.74 6.60
N VAL A 124 -6.68 7.85 7.56
CA VAL A 124 -5.37 7.43 8.07
C VAL A 124 -5.24 5.92 7.98
N LEU A 125 -4.26 5.44 7.24
CA LEU A 125 -3.90 4.03 7.21
C LEU A 125 -2.89 3.76 8.34
N HIS A 126 -3.38 3.29 9.48
CA HIS A 126 -2.57 3.11 10.69
C HIS A 126 -1.66 1.90 10.65
N ARG A 127 -2.19 0.78 10.15
CA ARG A 127 -1.45 -0.49 10.04
C ARG A 127 -1.66 -1.12 8.68
N PHE A 128 -0.60 -1.65 8.11
CA PHE A 128 -0.59 -2.36 6.84
C PHE A 128 0.63 -3.27 6.80
N GLY A 129 0.53 -4.44 7.39
CA GLY A 129 1.69 -5.33 7.56
C GLY A 129 1.38 -6.61 8.31
N LEU A 130 2.45 -7.30 8.73
CA LEU A 130 2.41 -8.59 9.43
C LEU A 130 2.47 -8.42 10.95
N ASP A 131 1.62 -9.13 11.65
CA ASP A 131 1.70 -9.38 13.09
C ASP A 131 2.26 -10.81 13.30
N PRO A 132 3.56 -10.98 13.60
CA PRO A 132 4.17 -12.29 13.68
C PRO A 132 3.77 -13.05 14.94
N ALA A 133 3.31 -12.37 16.00
CA ALA A 133 2.87 -13.04 17.23
C ALA A 133 1.56 -13.81 17.02
N ARG A 134 0.71 -13.32 16.11
CA ARG A 134 -0.56 -13.97 15.75
C ARG A 134 -0.49 -14.72 14.41
N MET A 135 0.61 -14.58 13.69
CA MET A 135 0.75 -15.09 12.31
C MET A 135 -0.43 -14.65 11.43
N GLU A 136 -0.69 -13.34 11.43
CA GLU A 136 -1.73 -12.72 10.61
C GLU A 136 -1.26 -11.38 10.04
N VAL A 137 -1.77 -11.03 8.88
CA VAL A 137 -1.63 -9.65 8.40
C VAL A 137 -2.74 -8.81 8.99
N VAL A 138 -2.48 -7.52 9.14
CA VAL A 138 -3.42 -6.54 9.70
C VAL A 138 -3.45 -5.30 8.83
N VAL A 139 -4.66 -4.85 8.50
CA VAL A 139 -4.94 -3.57 7.85
C VAL A 139 -5.89 -2.79 8.74
N VAL A 140 -5.52 -1.56 9.15
CA VAL A 140 -6.33 -0.67 9.97
C VAL A 140 -6.41 0.69 9.29
N TYR A 141 -7.62 1.12 8.97
CA TYR A 141 -7.89 2.38 8.30
C TYR A 141 -9.02 3.16 8.98
N ASP A 142 -8.75 4.43 9.32
CA ASP A 142 -9.77 5.38 9.76
C ASP A 142 -10.21 6.21 8.55
N ALA A 143 -11.48 6.11 8.18
CA ALA A 143 -12.08 6.93 7.14
C ALA A 143 -12.85 8.10 7.74
N THR A 144 -12.83 9.23 7.05
CA THR A 144 -13.56 10.46 7.43
C THR A 144 -14.24 11.06 6.23
N MET A 145 -15.51 11.45 6.36
CA MET A 145 -16.28 12.15 5.32
C MET A 145 -17.26 13.15 5.89
N PRO A 146 -17.64 14.19 5.14
CA PRO A 146 -18.77 15.04 5.48
C PRO A 146 -20.09 14.23 5.48
N ARG A 147 -20.92 14.39 6.50
CA ARG A 147 -22.25 13.78 6.59
C ARG A 147 -23.20 14.62 7.45
N GLY A 148 -24.39 14.91 6.95
CA GLY A 148 -25.44 15.60 7.72
C GLY A 148 -25.06 16.98 8.26
N GLY A 149 -24.25 17.76 7.54
CA GLY A 149 -23.74 19.07 7.99
C GLY A 149 -22.59 19.01 8.99
N GLY A 150 -22.12 17.80 9.34
CA GLY A 150 -20.96 17.55 10.20
C GLY A 150 -19.93 16.65 9.53
N VAL A 151 -19.16 15.96 10.36
CA VAL A 151 -18.13 15.01 9.95
C VAL A 151 -18.42 13.66 10.59
N ALA A 152 -18.43 12.60 9.77
CA ALA A 152 -18.48 11.22 10.21
C ALA A 152 -17.10 10.60 10.08
N THR A 153 -16.69 9.81 11.07
CA THR A 153 -15.47 9.01 11.04
C THR A 153 -15.78 7.59 11.48
N ASN A 154 -15.08 6.62 10.89
CA ASN A 154 -15.20 5.22 11.30
C ASN A 154 -13.88 4.49 11.10
N ARG A 155 -13.58 3.54 12.01
CA ARG A 155 -12.42 2.66 11.93
C ARG A 155 -12.82 1.33 11.32
N PHE A 156 -12.00 0.89 10.37
CA PHE A 156 -12.12 -0.40 9.70
C PHE A 156 -10.86 -1.20 9.93
N GLU A 157 -11.02 -2.47 10.27
CA GLU A 157 -9.90 -3.37 10.54
C GLU A 157 -10.18 -4.74 9.94
N ALA A 158 -9.19 -5.27 9.22
CA ALA A 158 -9.22 -6.64 8.73
C ALA A 158 -7.93 -7.37 9.12
N ARG A 159 -8.08 -8.65 9.44
CA ARG A 159 -7.00 -9.57 9.77
C ARG A 159 -7.16 -10.84 8.94
N VAL A 160 -6.06 -11.28 8.35
CA VAL A 160 -6.04 -12.52 7.55
C VAL A 160 -4.86 -13.39 8.03
N PRO A 161 -5.12 -14.63 8.45
CA PRO A 161 -4.06 -15.55 8.87
C PRO A 161 -3.08 -15.83 7.73
N VAL A 162 -1.81 -16.05 8.08
CA VAL A 162 -0.76 -16.50 7.17
C VAL A 162 -0.06 -17.73 7.74
N ALA A 163 0.27 -18.68 6.87
CA ALA A 163 0.99 -19.88 7.31
C ALA A 163 2.46 -19.59 7.62
N GLU A 164 3.05 -18.60 6.93
CA GLU A 164 4.47 -18.28 6.99
C GLU A 164 4.70 -16.79 6.87
N ALA A 165 5.79 -16.29 7.49
CA ALA A 165 6.25 -14.91 7.36
C ALA A 165 7.10 -14.71 6.09
N THR A 166 6.58 -15.12 4.93
CA THR A 166 7.24 -15.01 3.62
C THR A 166 6.49 -14.05 2.70
N PRO A 167 7.16 -13.41 1.72
CA PRO A 167 6.48 -12.55 0.75
C PRO A 167 5.33 -13.26 0.01
N ALA A 168 5.50 -14.54 -0.31
CA ALA A 168 4.52 -15.35 -1.03
C ALA A 168 3.23 -15.58 -0.22
N ALA A 169 3.32 -15.70 1.11
CA ALA A 169 2.16 -15.84 1.99
C ALA A 169 1.55 -14.49 2.39
N VAL A 170 2.41 -13.52 2.72
CA VAL A 170 1.99 -12.21 3.27
C VAL A 170 1.33 -11.31 2.22
N ALA A 171 1.85 -11.25 0.99
CA ALA A 171 1.32 -10.33 -0.03
C ALA A 171 -0.13 -10.64 -0.45
N PRO A 172 -0.52 -11.90 -0.75
CA PRO A 172 -1.92 -12.24 -1.04
C PRO A 172 -2.85 -11.98 0.15
N ALA A 173 -2.39 -12.27 1.37
CA ALA A 173 -3.17 -12.03 2.58
C ALA A 173 -3.39 -10.53 2.83
N LEU A 174 -2.37 -9.67 2.62
CA LEU A 174 -2.51 -8.22 2.68
C LEU A 174 -3.46 -7.70 1.60
N ASN A 175 -3.40 -8.24 0.38
CA ASN A 175 -4.36 -7.89 -0.66
C ASN A 175 -5.78 -8.25 -0.26
N GLN A 176 -6.00 -9.42 0.33
CA GLN A 176 -7.30 -9.85 0.85
C GLN A 176 -7.80 -8.92 1.96
N ALA A 177 -6.98 -8.64 2.98
CA ALA A 177 -7.34 -7.75 4.09
C ALA A 177 -7.64 -6.32 3.61
N ALA A 178 -6.84 -5.79 2.67
CA ALA A 178 -7.06 -4.48 2.07
C ALA A 178 -8.39 -4.39 1.31
N ASN A 179 -8.74 -5.44 0.54
CA ASN A 179 -10.02 -5.53 -0.17
C ASN A 179 -11.21 -5.63 0.80
N GLN A 180 -11.06 -6.33 1.91
CA GLN A 180 -12.08 -6.41 2.94
C GLN A 180 -12.35 -5.02 3.54
N VAL A 181 -11.32 -4.32 3.99
CA VAL A 181 -11.43 -2.94 4.52
C VAL A 181 -12.04 -2.01 3.48
N ALA A 182 -11.57 -2.04 2.23
CA ALA A 182 -12.10 -1.20 1.15
C ALA A 182 -13.59 -1.48 0.90
N GLY A 183 -14.01 -2.75 0.99
CA GLY A 183 -15.40 -3.17 0.86
C GLY A 183 -16.29 -2.64 1.98
N GLU A 184 -15.81 -2.67 3.22
CA GLU A 184 -16.52 -2.14 4.39
C GLU A 184 -16.65 -0.61 4.33
N VAL A 185 -15.60 0.09 3.91
CA VAL A 185 -15.64 1.54 3.65
C VAL A 185 -16.67 1.87 2.58
N ALA A 186 -16.69 1.14 1.47
CA ALA A 186 -17.66 1.37 0.40
C ALA A 186 -19.10 1.18 0.88
N ALA A 187 -19.37 0.16 1.70
CA ALA A 187 -20.68 -0.06 2.32
C ALA A 187 -21.08 1.09 3.26
N TRP A 188 -20.15 1.58 4.09
CA TRP A 188 -20.37 2.70 5.00
C TRP A 188 -20.66 4.02 4.27
N ILE A 189 -20.04 4.26 3.12
CA ILE A 189 -20.28 5.44 2.28
C ILE A 189 -21.65 5.37 1.59
N GLY A 190 -22.09 4.16 1.20
CA GLY A 190 -23.34 3.93 0.49
C GLY A 190 -24.60 3.93 1.38
N GLY A 191 -24.46 3.74 2.69
CA GLY A 191 -25.53 3.81 3.67
C GLY A 191 -25.62 5.19 4.31
#